data_c16868a6fed45419a3c24ceeaab95c63
#
_entry.id   c16868a6fed45419a3c24ceeaab95c63
#
_cell.length_a   1.000
_cell.length_b   1.000
_cell.length_c   1.000
_cell.angle_alpha   90.00
_cell.angle_beta   90.00
_cell.angle_gamma   90.00
#
_symmetry.space_group_name_H-M   'P 1'
#
loop_
_entity.id
_entity.type
_entity.pdbx_description
1 polymer ?
#
loop_
_entity_poly.entity_id
_entity_poly.type
_entity_poly.pdbx_seq_one_letter_code
_entity_poly.pdbx_strand_id
1 'polypeptide(L)'
;MTPTERALDFDLRKLDAAFYADPYPVYDALRTSEPIKTMPDGSLFLTRYRDVQAVYRDPKTFSSDKTVEFGPKYGVHTPLFAHHTTSLVFNDPPRHTRVRKLIAGALTARAIAATEPGLVSLIDGLLDQAAALGEIDLIDDFASAIPVEVIGNLLDVPHDERAPLRDWSLAILGALEPALTPEQEARGNRAVADFIDYLVTLVARRRAHPGDPQHDVLTRLIQSEAD
;
A
#
# COMPACT_ATOMS: atom_id res chain seq x y z
N MET A 1 2.66 22.75 -25.54
CA MET A 1 2.90 23.32 -24.19
C MET A 1 4.35 23.06 -23.80
N THR A 2 5.05 24.10 -23.38
CA THR A 2 6.39 23.98 -22.78
C THR A 2 6.29 23.29 -21.40
N PRO A 3 7.39 22.73 -20.86
CA PRO A 3 7.40 22.18 -19.49
C PRO A 3 6.94 23.22 -18.45
N THR A 4 7.29 24.49 -18.62
CA THR A 4 6.86 25.57 -17.72
C THR A 4 5.36 25.82 -17.79
N GLU A 5 4.76 25.84 -18.97
CA GLU A 5 3.30 25.97 -19.13
C GLU A 5 2.57 24.77 -18.51
N ARG A 6 3.12 23.53 -18.66
CA ARG A 6 2.57 22.34 -18.01
C ARG A 6 2.67 22.42 -16.49
N ALA A 7 3.76 22.98 -15.96
CA ALA A 7 3.92 23.17 -14.51
C ALA A 7 2.90 24.18 -13.96
N LEU A 8 2.64 25.26 -14.68
CA LEU A 8 1.64 26.26 -14.28
C LEU A 8 0.21 25.71 -14.30
N ASP A 9 -0.12 24.86 -15.27
CA ASP A 9 -1.44 24.22 -15.42
C ASP A 9 -1.53 22.85 -14.72
N PHE A 10 -0.53 22.46 -13.97
CA PHE A 10 -0.47 21.15 -13.35
C PHE A 10 -1.58 20.93 -12.32
N ASP A 11 -2.37 19.87 -12.55
CA ASP A 11 -3.45 19.39 -11.66
C ASP A 11 -3.41 17.86 -11.62
N LEU A 12 -3.20 17.28 -10.43
CA LEU A 12 -3.16 15.83 -10.22
C LEU A 12 -4.44 15.09 -10.67
N ARG A 13 -5.55 15.81 -10.82
CA ARG A 13 -6.83 15.26 -11.26
C ARG A 13 -7.01 15.27 -12.77
N LYS A 14 -6.05 15.85 -13.52
CA LYS A 14 -6.12 16.06 -14.97
C LYS A 14 -4.86 15.63 -15.69
N LEU A 15 -4.24 14.53 -15.22
CA LEU A 15 -3.04 14.00 -15.83
C LEU A 15 -3.37 13.35 -17.18
N ASP A 16 -2.57 13.65 -18.19
CA ASP A 16 -2.70 13.11 -19.53
C ASP A 16 -1.72 11.95 -19.81
N ALA A 17 -1.90 11.26 -20.94
CA ALA A 17 -1.03 10.15 -21.33
C ALA A 17 0.44 10.57 -21.50
N ALA A 18 0.71 11.83 -21.88
CA ALA A 18 2.07 12.32 -22.04
C ALA A 18 2.78 12.49 -20.68
N PHE A 19 2.03 12.88 -19.64
CA PHE A 19 2.55 12.90 -18.27
C PHE A 19 2.90 11.50 -17.78
N TYR A 20 2.01 10.51 -17.99
CA TYR A 20 2.29 9.14 -17.58
C TYR A 20 3.45 8.50 -18.34
N ALA A 21 3.67 8.88 -19.59
CA ALA A 21 4.80 8.40 -20.39
C ALA A 21 6.14 8.96 -19.88
N ASP A 22 6.19 10.26 -19.52
CA ASP A 22 7.39 10.92 -18.97
C ASP A 22 6.99 12.09 -18.06
N PRO A 23 6.85 11.90 -16.74
CA PRO A 23 6.47 12.95 -15.80
C PRO A 23 7.62 13.90 -15.43
N TYR A 24 8.87 13.49 -15.65
CA TYR A 24 10.05 14.20 -15.14
C TYR A 24 10.23 15.62 -15.64
N PRO A 25 9.98 15.95 -16.93
CA PRO A 25 10.05 17.33 -17.41
C PRO A 25 9.09 18.27 -16.69
N VAL A 26 7.89 17.77 -16.31
CA VAL A 26 6.91 18.54 -15.53
C VAL A 26 7.39 18.75 -14.11
N TYR A 27 7.92 17.70 -13.47
CA TYR A 27 8.48 17.80 -12.12
C TYR A 27 9.70 18.74 -12.07
N ASP A 28 10.56 18.73 -13.09
CA ASP A 28 11.70 19.65 -13.18
C ASP A 28 11.26 21.11 -13.30
N ALA A 29 10.25 21.36 -14.12
CA ALA A 29 9.66 22.69 -14.25
C ALA A 29 9.00 23.16 -12.94
N LEU A 30 8.25 22.29 -12.26
CA LEU A 30 7.67 22.58 -10.93
C LEU A 30 8.76 22.88 -9.90
N ARG A 31 9.82 22.07 -9.82
CA ARG A 31 10.92 22.30 -8.87
C ARG A 31 11.59 23.65 -9.08
N THR A 32 11.66 24.10 -10.30
CA THR A 32 12.34 25.35 -10.69
C THR A 32 11.47 26.57 -10.50
N SER A 33 10.20 26.52 -10.96
CA SER A 33 9.32 27.67 -11.02
C SER A 33 8.34 27.78 -9.85
N GLU A 34 7.81 26.64 -9.36
CA GLU A 34 6.77 26.61 -8.33
C GLU A 34 6.91 25.35 -7.43
N PRO A 35 8.02 25.25 -6.68
CA PRO A 35 8.36 24.03 -5.93
C PRO A 35 7.38 23.66 -4.81
N ILE A 36 6.56 24.59 -4.38
CA ILE A 36 5.40 24.41 -3.52
C ILE A 36 4.21 24.98 -4.27
N LYS A 37 3.48 24.10 -4.98
CA LYS A 37 2.35 24.52 -5.80
C LYS A 37 1.05 24.39 -5.01
N THR A 38 0.26 25.48 -5.01
CA THR A 38 -1.12 25.40 -4.52
C THR A 38 -2.01 24.82 -5.61
N MET A 39 -2.67 23.71 -5.28
CA MET A 39 -3.60 23.03 -6.16
C MET A 39 -4.98 23.72 -6.16
N PRO A 40 -5.85 23.44 -7.15
CA PRO A 40 -7.20 24.05 -7.22
C PRO A 40 -8.10 23.81 -6.01
N ASP A 41 -7.86 22.72 -5.28
CA ASP A 41 -8.58 22.38 -4.06
C ASP A 41 -7.97 22.97 -2.77
N GLY A 42 -6.92 23.80 -2.93
CA GLY A 42 -6.20 24.41 -1.81
C GLY A 42 -5.12 23.52 -1.18
N SER A 43 -4.95 22.28 -1.63
CA SER A 43 -3.83 21.44 -1.18
C SER A 43 -2.51 21.93 -1.73
N LEU A 44 -1.40 21.51 -1.09
CA LEU A 44 -0.04 21.88 -1.51
C LEU A 44 0.67 20.68 -2.11
N PHE A 45 1.16 20.83 -3.33
CA PHE A 45 1.99 19.84 -4.01
C PHE A 45 3.47 20.20 -3.88
N LEU A 46 4.25 19.32 -3.25
CA LEU A 46 5.66 19.54 -2.94
C LEU A 46 6.54 18.74 -3.91
N THR A 47 7.51 19.38 -4.55
CA THR A 47 8.40 18.73 -5.52
C THR A 47 9.87 18.65 -5.10
N ARG A 48 10.29 19.36 -4.05
CA ARG A 48 11.67 19.30 -3.55
C ARG A 48 11.79 18.30 -2.41
N TYR A 49 12.78 17.44 -2.46
CA TYR A 49 13.08 16.45 -1.43
C TYR A 49 13.13 17.03 -0.01
N ARG A 50 13.79 18.17 0.18
CA ARG A 50 13.91 18.82 1.50
C ARG A 50 12.55 19.20 2.09
N ASP A 51 11.62 19.66 1.25
CA ASP A 51 10.30 20.10 1.70
C ASP A 51 9.43 18.89 2.07
N VAL A 52 9.44 17.85 1.24
CA VAL A 52 8.78 16.57 1.53
C VAL A 52 9.36 15.94 2.79
N GLN A 53 10.70 15.91 2.93
CA GLN A 53 11.36 15.37 4.12
C GLN A 53 10.99 16.15 5.38
N ALA A 54 10.88 17.48 5.31
CA ALA A 54 10.48 18.31 6.44
C ALA A 54 9.07 17.95 6.93
N VAL A 55 8.11 17.75 6.01
CA VAL A 55 6.75 17.31 6.35
C VAL A 55 6.76 15.93 7.03
N TYR A 56 7.44 14.95 6.44
CA TYR A 56 7.48 13.58 6.99
C TYR A 56 8.20 13.48 8.35
N ARG A 57 9.08 14.41 8.67
CA ARG A 57 9.83 14.42 9.95
C ARG A 57 9.15 15.21 11.06
N ASP A 58 8.08 15.91 10.78
CA ASP A 58 7.37 16.72 11.76
C ASP A 58 5.91 16.24 11.99
N PRO A 59 5.73 15.13 12.71
CA PRO A 59 4.40 14.60 13.01
C PRO A 59 3.63 15.43 14.05
N LYS A 60 4.24 16.52 14.58
CA LYS A 60 3.55 17.45 15.49
C LYS A 60 2.80 18.52 14.73
N THR A 61 3.35 18.96 13.60
CA THR A 61 2.76 20.00 12.74
C THR A 61 1.89 19.40 11.65
N PHE A 62 2.30 18.25 11.09
CA PHE A 62 1.64 17.60 9.97
C PHE A 62 0.98 16.29 10.41
N SER A 63 -0.30 16.18 10.17
CA SER A 63 -1.11 14.99 10.48
C SER A 63 -1.15 14.04 9.28
N SER A 64 -1.17 12.73 9.56
CA SER A 64 -1.48 11.68 8.58
C SER A 64 -2.96 11.29 8.60
N ASP A 65 -3.75 11.80 9.53
CA ASP A 65 -5.19 11.51 9.63
C ASP A 65 -5.94 12.06 8.41
N LYS A 66 -6.55 11.15 7.65
CA LYS A 66 -7.29 11.43 6.43
C LYS A 66 -8.82 11.37 6.62
N THR A 67 -9.29 11.32 7.84
CA THR A 67 -10.73 11.20 8.14
C THR A 67 -11.55 12.31 7.48
N VAL A 68 -11.07 13.55 7.55
CA VAL A 68 -11.75 14.71 6.96
C VAL A 68 -11.71 14.67 5.43
N GLU A 69 -10.58 14.24 4.84
CA GLU A 69 -10.40 14.17 3.39
C GLU A 69 -11.15 12.97 2.77
N PHE A 70 -11.12 11.82 3.44
CA PHE A 70 -11.72 10.59 2.92
C PHE A 70 -13.23 10.51 3.13
N GLY A 71 -13.79 11.27 4.06
CA GLY A 71 -15.25 11.33 4.26
C GLY A 71 -16.01 11.74 3.00
N PRO A 72 -15.71 12.89 2.38
CA PRO A 72 -16.31 13.30 1.10
C PRO A 72 -15.93 12.39 -0.08
N LYS A 73 -14.74 11.80 -0.05
CA LYS A 73 -14.24 10.96 -1.16
C LYS A 73 -14.96 9.63 -1.26
N TYR A 74 -15.13 8.92 -0.15
CA TYR A 74 -15.65 7.54 -0.13
C TYR A 74 -17.04 7.42 0.51
N GLY A 75 -17.47 8.43 1.29
CA GLY A 75 -18.62 8.31 2.20
C GLY A 75 -18.24 7.61 3.51
N VAL A 76 -18.67 8.20 4.64
CA VAL A 76 -18.25 7.81 6.01
C VAL A 76 -18.67 6.40 6.47
N HIS A 77 -19.56 5.72 5.73
CA HIS A 77 -20.07 4.39 6.07
C HIS A 77 -19.59 3.30 5.10
N THR A 78 -18.64 3.60 4.22
CA THR A 78 -18.15 2.65 3.22
C THR A 78 -17.00 1.80 3.75
N PRO A 79 -16.80 0.59 3.20
CA PRO A 79 -15.63 -0.24 3.51
C PRO A 79 -14.30 0.48 3.26
N LEU A 80 -14.14 1.21 2.13
CA LEU A 80 -12.93 1.98 1.83
C LEU A 80 -12.64 3.03 2.89
N PHE A 81 -13.65 3.80 3.32
CA PHE A 81 -13.47 4.78 4.39
C PHE A 81 -13.00 4.12 5.68
N ALA A 82 -13.70 3.07 6.13
CA ALA A 82 -13.35 2.35 7.35
C ALA A 82 -11.94 1.78 7.28
N HIS A 83 -11.58 1.12 6.18
CA HIS A 83 -10.25 0.54 5.98
C HIS A 83 -9.14 1.60 6.00
N HIS A 84 -9.27 2.65 5.21
CA HIS A 84 -8.21 3.65 5.11
C HIS A 84 -8.04 4.46 6.39
N THR A 85 -9.13 4.91 7.04
CA THR A 85 -9.04 5.67 8.29
C THR A 85 -8.60 4.84 9.50
N THR A 86 -8.63 3.51 9.40
CA THR A 86 -8.08 2.62 10.43
C THR A 86 -6.69 2.07 10.09
N SER A 87 -6.22 2.25 8.86
CA SER A 87 -4.89 1.83 8.42
C SER A 87 -3.78 2.58 9.16
N LEU A 88 -2.68 1.87 9.46
CA LEU A 88 -1.52 2.43 10.15
C LEU A 88 -1.00 3.72 9.52
N VAL A 89 -0.95 3.78 8.18
CA VAL A 89 -0.37 4.90 7.43
C VAL A 89 -1.19 6.19 7.51
N PHE A 90 -2.48 6.09 7.86
CA PHE A 90 -3.40 7.22 7.97
C PHE A 90 -3.84 7.49 9.42
N ASN A 91 -2.99 7.16 10.37
CA ASN A 91 -3.22 7.43 11.79
C ASN A 91 -2.08 8.22 12.41
N ASP A 92 -2.40 9.06 13.36
CA ASP A 92 -1.45 9.82 14.17
C ASP A 92 -1.19 9.13 15.53
N PRO A 93 -0.15 9.55 16.26
CA PRO A 93 0.01 9.18 17.67
C PRO A 93 -1.21 9.61 18.51
N PRO A 94 -1.62 8.84 19.52
CA PRO A 94 -0.96 7.62 20.05
C PRO A 94 -1.31 6.31 19.31
N ARG A 95 -2.35 6.30 18.48
CA ARG A 95 -2.83 5.09 17.79
C ARG A 95 -1.77 4.52 16.86
N HIS A 96 -1.20 5.35 15.98
CA HIS A 96 -0.09 4.96 15.11
C HIS A 96 1.05 4.30 15.89
N THR A 97 1.51 4.96 16.98
CA THR A 97 2.64 4.47 17.77
C THR A 97 2.35 3.10 18.37
N ARG A 98 1.14 2.87 18.89
CA ARG A 98 0.73 1.59 19.46
C ARG A 98 0.73 0.48 18.40
N VAL A 99 0.04 0.69 17.28
CA VAL A 99 -0.08 -0.32 16.23
C VAL A 99 1.28 -0.61 15.60
N ARG A 100 2.08 0.44 15.30
CA ARG A 100 3.44 0.28 14.78
C ARG A 100 4.34 -0.54 15.70
N LYS A 101 4.25 -0.34 17.01
CA LYS A 101 5.02 -1.11 17.98
C LYS A 101 4.67 -2.61 17.95
N LEU A 102 3.38 -2.94 17.85
CA LEU A 102 2.91 -4.34 17.72
C LEU A 102 3.46 -4.98 16.44
N ILE A 103 3.30 -4.31 15.29
CA ILE A 103 3.79 -4.81 13.99
C ILE A 103 5.31 -4.97 14.00
N ALA A 104 6.05 -3.97 14.49
CA ALA A 104 7.52 -4.02 14.56
C ALA A 104 8.02 -5.12 15.51
N GLY A 105 7.28 -5.41 16.59
CA GLY A 105 7.58 -6.52 17.49
C GLY A 105 7.39 -7.89 16.84
N ALA A 106 6.45 -8.01 15.90
CA ALA A 106 6.21 -9.22 15.15
C ALA A 106 7.17 -9.42 13.96
N LEU A 107 7.57 -8.33 13.27
CA LEU A 107 8.48 -8.33 12.12
C LEU A 107 9.94 -8.10 12.57
N THR A 108 10.50 -9.05 13.29
CA THR A 108 11.90 -8.98 13.74
C THR A 108 12.88 -9.24 12.60
N ALA A 109 14.12 -8.73 12.72
CA ALA A 109 15.18 -9.03 11.75
C ALA A 109 15.40 -10.54 11.56
N ARG A 110 15.26 -11.35 12.63
CA ARG A 110 15.34 -12.81 12.57
C ARG A 110 14.18 -13.41 11.76
N ALA A 111 12.95 -12.92 11.96
CA ALA A 111 11.79 -13.40 11.21
C ALA A 111 11.93 -13.08 9.72
N ILE A 112 12.43 -11.89 9.40
CA ILE A 112 12.68 -11.48 8.00
C ILE A 112 13.79 -12.35 7.38
N ALA A 113 14.92 -12.55 8.06
CA ALA A 113 16.01 -13.40 7.57
C ALA A 113 15.56 -14.84 7.34
N ALA A 114 14.64 -15.36 8.15
CA ALA A 114 14.09 -16.70 7.97
C ALA A 114 13.28 -16.89 6.67
N THR A 115 12.85 -15.81 6.02
CA THR A 115 12.14 -15.89 4.73
C THR A 115 13.07 -16.07 3.53
N GLU A 116 14.38 -15.76 3.67
CA GLU A 116 15.34 -15.74 2.56
C GLU A 116 15.44 -17.07 1.79
N PRO A 117 15.57 -18.25 2.44
CA PRO A 117 15.65 -19.52 1.70
C PRO A 117 14.41 -19.80 0.84
N GLY A 118 13.21 -19.50 1.38
CA GLY A 118 11.97 -19.66 0.66
C GLY A 118 11.85 -18.67 -0.52
N LEU A 119 12.32 -17.44 -0.32
CA LEU A 119 12.37 -16.41 -1.37
C LEU A 119 13.31 -16.82 -2.51
N VAL A 120 14.49 -17.32 -2.21
CA VAL A 120 15.44 -17.82 -3.24
C VAL A 120 14.78 -18.94 -4.05
N SER A 121 14.20 -19.94 -3.38
CA SER A 121 13.53 -21.06 -4.07
C SER A 121 12.35 -20.59 -4.93
N LEU A 122 11.58 -19.61 -4.48
CA LEU A 122 10.51 -18.99 -5.26
C LEU A 122 11.06 -18.32 -6.53
N ILE A 123 12.11 -17.50 -6.38
CA ILE A 123 12.70 -16.77 -7.51
C ILE A 123 13.27 -17.77 -8.54
N ASP A 124 13.98 -18.80 -8.09
CA ASP A 124 14.52 -19.83 -8.97
C ASP A 124 13.40 -20.52 -9.76
N GLY A 125 12.29 -20.87 -9.08
CA GLY A 125 11.13 -21.46 -9.74
C GLY A 125 10.46 -20.56 -10.78
N LEU A 126 10.34 -19.25 -10.48
CA LEU A 126 9.81 -18.26 -11.43
C LEU A 126 10.74 -18.05 -12.63
N LEU A 127 12.06 -18.07 -12.43
CA LEU A 127 13.04 -17.97 -13.51
C LEU A 127 13.03 -19.22 -14.41
N ASP A 128 12.88 -20.41 -13.82
CA ASP A 128 12.74 -21.65 -14.59
C ASP A 128 11.47 -21.65 -15.46
N GLN A 129 10.35 -21.16 -14.94
CA GLN A 129 9.11 -20.97 -15.68
C GLN A 129 9.31 -19.97 -16.83
N ALA A 130 9.92 -18.82 -16.55
CA ALA A 130 10.22 -17.81 -17.55
C ALA A 130 11.11 -18.37 -18.69
N ALA A 131 12.14 -19.14 -18.32
CA ALA A 131 13.01 -19.80 -19.29
C ALA A 131 12.28 -20.82 -20.16
N ALA A 132 11.32 -21.56 -19.59
CA ALA A 132 10.53 -22.53 -20.32
C ALA A 132 9.54 -21.89 -21.30
N LEU A 133 8.97 -20.72 -20.94
CA LEU A 133 8.03 -19.97 -21.79
C LEU A 133 8.73 -19.17 -22.90
N GLY A 134 9.99 -18.74 -22.67
CA GLY A 134 10.79 -17.95 -23.61
C GLY A 134 10.46 -16.46 -23.63
N GLU A 135 9.21 -16.06 -23.40
CA GLU A 135 8.72 -14.69 -23.28
C GLU A 135 7.71 -14.62 -22.14
N ILE A 136 7.81 -13.60 -21.29
CA ILE A 136 6.93 -13.38 -20.12
C ILE A 136 6.61 -11.89 -19.97
N ASP A 137 5.52 -11.58 -19.29
CA ASP A 137 5.31 -10.27 -18.70
C ASP A 137 6.07 -10.19 -17.38
N LEU A 138 7.08 -9.30 -17.32
CA LEU A 138 7.94 -9.18 -16.15
C LEU A 138 7.18 -8.75 -14.88
N ILE A 139 6.10 -8.00 -15.02
CA ILE A 139 5.28 -7.57 -13.89
C ILE A 139 4.32 -8.67 -13.46
N ASP A 140 3.53 -9.20 -14.41
CA ASP A 140 2.46 -10.13 -14.07
C ASP A 140 2.97 -11.54 -13.76
N ASP A 141 3.96 -12.03 -14.52
CA ASP A 141 4.44 -13.41 -14.40
C ASP A 141 5.60 -13.57 -13.40
N PHE A 142 6.27 -12.46 -13.01
CA PHE A 142 7.45 -12.52 -12.14
C PHE A 142 7.34 -11.59 -10.92
N ALA A 143 7.36 -10.27 -11.13
CA ALA A 143 7.56 -9.33 -10.04
C ALA A 143 6.38 -9.28 -9.05
N SER A 144 5.14 -9.47 -9.52
CA SER A 144 3.96 -9.41 -8.68
C SER A 144 3.73 -10.66 -7.82
N ALA A 145 4.26 -11.81 -8.23
CA ALA A 145 4.16 -13.06 -7.46
C ALA A 145 4.98 -12.99 -6.17
N ILE A 146 6.16 -12.37 -6.22
CA ILE A 146 7.13 -12.34 -5.11
C ILE A 146 6.53 -11.76 -3.82
N PRO A 147 5.99 -10.51 -3.78
CA PRO A 147 5.45 -9.95 -2.55
C PRO A 147 4.25 -10.72 -2.00
N VAL A 148 3.40 -11.25 -2.86
CA VAL A 148 2.24 -12.05 -2.44
C VAL A 148 2.70 -13.33 -1.72
N GLU A 149 3.68 -14.04 -2.28
CA GLU A 149 4.23 -15.23 -1.68
C GLU A 149 4.99 -14.95 -0.37
N VAL A 150 5.78 -13.87 -0.32
CA VAL A 150 6.50 -13.47 0.90
C VAL A 150 5.53 -13.13 2.03
N ILE A 151 4.51 -12.32 1.77
CA ILE A 151 3.51 -11.98 2.78
C ILE A 151 2.66 -13.19 3.15
N GLY A 152 2.29 -14.01 2.16
CA GLY A 152 1.58 -15.27 2.40
C GLY A 152 2.36 -16.20 3.35
N ASN A 153 3.67 -16.34 3.13
CA ASN A 153 4.53 -17.15 4.01
C ASN A 153 4.68 -16.52 5.41
N LEU A 154 4.85 -15.20 5.51
CA LEU A 154 4.98 -14.49 6.79
C LEU A 154 3.74 -14.63 7.68
N LEU A 155 2.55 -14.62 7.07
CA LEU A 155 1.27 -14.76 7.77
C LEU A 155 0.75 -16.18 7.80
N ASP A 156 1.51 -17.13 7.22
CA ASP A 156 1.15 -18.53 7.03
C ASP A 156 -0.25 -18.69 6.41
N VAL A 157 -0.48 -17.91 5.33
CA VAL A 157 -1.66 -18.03 4.48
C VAL A 157 -1.54 -19.31 3.66
N PRO A 158 -2.54 -20.21 3.63
CA PRO A 158 -2.52 -21.37 2.77
C PRO A 158 -2.28 -21.00 1.29
N HIS A 159 -1.46 -21.77 0.59
CA HIS A 159 -1.02 -21.41 -0.76
C HIS A 159 -2.18 -21.33 -1.75
N ASP A 160 -3.17 -22.19 -1.64
CA ASP A 160 -4.39 -22.23 -2.43
C ASP A 160 -5.36 -21.07 -2.15
N GLU A 161 -5.15 -20.33 -1.05
CA GLU A 161 -5.94 -19.16 -0.68
C GLU A 161 -5.30 -17.81 -1.10
N ARG A 162 -4.09 -17.82 -1.70
CA ARG A 162 -3.32 -16.59 -2.01
C ARG A 162 -3.78 -15.88 -3.27
N ALA A 163 -4.43 -16.57 -4.20
CA ALA A 163 -4.79 -16.03 -5.51
C ALA A 163 -5.50 -14.67 -5.47
N PRO A 164 -6.47 -14.40 -4.58
CA PRO A 164 -7.17 -13.11 -4.56
C PRO A 164 -6.38 -11.95 -3.90
N LEU A 165 -5.30 -12.23 -3.16
CA LEU A 165 -4.59 -11.21 -2.38
C LEU A 165 -4.04 -10.06 -3.23
N ARG A 166 -3.51 -10.39 -4.42
CA ARG A 166 -3.02 -9.38 -5.37
C ARG A 166 -4.13 -8.46 -5.83
N ASP A 167 -5.24 -9.03 -6.28
CA ASP A 167 -6.35 -8.28 -6.85
C ASP A 167 -7.02 -7.38 -5.81
N TRP A 168 -7.18 -7.87 -4.58
CA TRP A 168 -7.64 -7.05 -3.46
C TRP A 168 -6.68 -5.89 -3.18
N SER A 169 -5.36 -6.16 -3.09
CA SER A 169 -4.36 -5.13 -2.85
C SER A 169 -4.36 -4.05 -3.93
N LEU A 170 -4.41 -4.44 -5.21
CA LEU A 170 -4.46 -3.49 -6.33
C LEU A 170 -5.74 -2.65 -6.33
N ALA A 171 -6.90 -3.26 -6.01
CA ALA A 171 -8.16 -2.53 -5.93
C ALA A 171 -8.21 -1.55 -4.75
N ILE A 172 -7.68 -1.96 -3.58
CA ILE A 172 -7.64 -1.12 -2.37
C ILE A 172 -6.65 0.03 -2.54
N LEU A 173 -5.44 -0.23 -3.06
CA LEU A 173 -4.43 0.80 -3.30
C LEU A 173 -4.82 1.73 -4.45
N GLY A 174 -5.40 1.18 -5.52
CA GLY A 174 -5.91 1.97 -6.64
C GLY A 174 -7.03 2.93 -6.24
N ALA A 175 -7.76 2.65 -5.15
CA ALA A 175 -8.75 3.57 -4.60
C ALA A 175 -8.15 4.82 -3.94
N LEU A 176 -6.82 4.88 -3.72
CA LEU A 176 -6.13 6.07 -3.23
C LEU A 176 -5.91 7.13 -4.31
N GLU A 177 -6.10 6.80 -5.59
CA GLU A 177 -5.96 7.76 -6.68
C GLU A 177 -6.83 9.02 -6.43
N PRO A 178 -6.35 10.21 -6.83
CA PRO A 178 -7.04 11.48 -6.59
C PRO A 178 -8.47 11.54 -7.17
N ALA A 179 -8.70 10.89 -8.30
CA ALA A 179 -10.00 10.78 -8.96
C ALA A 179 -10.33 9.31 -9.20
N LEU A 180 -11.54 8.91 -8.84
CA LEU A 180 -12.06 7.54 -9.05
C LEU A 180 -13.27 7.56 -9.97
N THR A 181 -13.37 6.54 -10.82
CA THR A 181 -14.65 6.24 -11.46
C THR A 181 -15.57 5.48 -10.48
N PRO A 182 -16.90 5.50 -10.68
CA PRO A 182 -17.82 4.72 -9.86
C PRO A 182 -17.48 3.22 -9.82
N GLU A 183 -16.95 2.67 -10.91
CA GLU A 183 -16.55 1.28 -11.03
C GLU A 183 -15.32 0.97 -10.17
N GLN A 184 -14.33 1.88 -10.17
CA GLN A 184 -13.13 1.77 -9.33
C GLN A 184 -13.47 1.83 -7.85
N GLU A 185 -14.34 2.77 -7.46
CA GLU A 185 -14.81 2.89 -6.08
C GLU A 185 -15.59 1.65 -5.64
N ALA A 186 -16.53 1.17 -6.46
CA ALA A 186 -17.29 -0.04 -6.18
C ALA A 186 -16.40 -1.28 -6.07
N ARG A 187 -15.37 -1.41 -6.95
CA ARG A 187 -14.37 -2.48 -6.89
C ARG A 187 -13.56 -2.41 -5.59
N GLY A 188 -13.09 -1.23 -5.22
CA GLY A 188 -12.34 -1.01 -3.98
C GLY A 188 -13.15 -1.38 -2.73
N ASN A 189 -14.44 -0.96 -2.67
CA ASN A 189 -15.32 -1.30 -1.56
C ASN A 189 -15.54 -2.82 -1.43
N ARG A 190 -15.78 -3.52 -2.54
CA ARG A 190 -15.89 -5.00 -2.55
C ARG A 190 -14.59 -5.66 -2.09
N ALA A 191 -13.46 -5.23 -2.65
CA ALA A 191 -12.15 -5.77 -2.29
C ALA A 191 -11.84 -5.63 -0.79
N VAL A 192 -12.18 -4.49 -0.19
CA VAL A 192 -12.03 -4.31 1.27
C VAL A 192 -12.93 -5.27 2.04
N ALA A 193 -14.20 -5.41 1.66
CA ALA A 193 -15.13 -6.29 2.34
C ALA A 193 -14.64 -7.75 2.29
N ASP A 194 -14.30 -8.25 1.11
CA ASP A 194 -13.83 -9.61 0.90
C ASP A 194 -12.50 -9.87 1.65
N PHE A 195 -11.58 -8.90 1.62
CA PHE A 195 -10.30 -9.01 2.33
C PHE A 195 -10.48 -9.03 3.85
N ILE A 196 -11.34 -8.21 4.42
CA ILE A 196 -11.64 -8.22 5.86
C ILE A 196 -12.30 -9.52 6.28
N ASP A 197 -13.28 -10.02 5.54
CA ASP A 197 -13.95 -11.30 5.82
C ASP A 197 -12.95 -12.46 5.79
N TYR A 198 -12.05 -12.46 4.82
CA TYR A 198 -10.95 -13.41 4.74
C TYR A 198 -10.03 -13.33 5.97
N LEU A 199 -9.57 -12.12 6.33
CA LEU A 199 -8.69 -11.94 7.49
C LEU A 199 -9.35 -12.34 8.80
N VAL A 200 -10.63 -12.05 9.01
CA VAL A 200 -11.40 -12.48 10.18
C VAL A 200 -11.39 -14.01 10.28
N THR A 201 -11.62 -14.68 9.15
CA THR A 201 -11.60 -16.15 9.08
C THR A 201 -10.21 -16.72 9.36
N LEU A 202 -9.17 -16.12 8.77
CA LEU A 202 -7.77 -16.53 8.97
C LEU A 202 -7.36 -16.37 10.43
N VAL A 203 -7.67 -15.24 11.07
CA VAL A 203 -7.40 -14.98 12.49
C VAL A 203 -8.15 -15.97 13.39
N ALA A 204 -9.42 -16.25 13.09
CA ALA A 204 -10.21 -17.23 13.86
C ALA A 204 -9.59 -18.64 13.80
N ARG A 205 -9.18 -19.08 12.61
CA ARG A 205 -8.45 -20.35 12.42
C ARG A 205 -7.14 -20.38 13.22
N ARG A 206 -6.38 -19.27 13.17
CA ARG A 206 -5.11 -19.17 13.87
C ARG A 206 -5.25 -19.13 15.39
N ARG A 207 -6.29 -18.51 15.91
CA ARG A 207 -6.63 -18.55 17.35
C ARG A 207 -6.98 -19.96 17.82
N ALA A 208 -7.70 -20.73 17.00
CA ALA A 208 -8.05 -22.12 17.31
C ALA A 208 -6.83 -23.07 17.22
N HIS A 209 -5.92 -22.81 16.29
CA HIS A 209 -4.74 -23.62 16.02
C HIS A 209 -3.50 -22.70 15.87
N PRO A 210 -2.92 -22.24 16.99
CA PRO A 210 -1.76 -21.36 16.96
C PRO A 210 -0.56 -22.07 16.31
N GLY A 211 0.16 -21.34 15.46
CA GLY A 211 1.45 -21.78 14.94
C GLY A 211 2.59 -21.54 15.94
N ASP A 212 3.82 -21.89 15.55
CA ASP A 212 5.00 -21.56 16.33
C ASP A 212 5.26 -20.04 16.27
N PRO A 213 5.15 -19.32 17.42
CA PRO A 213 5.35 -17.87 17.43
C PRO A 213 6.79 -17.44 17.05
N GLN A 214 7.76 -18.36 16.95
CA GLN A 214 9.08 -18.03 16.44
C GLN A 214 9.10 -17.87 14.91
N HIS A 215 8.21 -18.54 14.18
CA HIS A 215 8.16 -18.58 12.73
C HIS A 215 6.88 -17.95 12.17
N ASP A 216 5.79 -17.96 12.92
CA ASP A 216 4.48 -17.45 12.50
C ASP A 216 4.22 -16.04 13.05
N VAL A 217 4.28 -15.06 12.15
CA VAL A 217 4.05 -13.64 12.47
C VAL A 217 2.62 -13.40 12.93
N LEU A 218 1.63 -14.07 12.33
CA LEU A 218 0.22 -13.89 12.70
C LEU A 218 -0.06 -14.38 14.12
N THR A 219 0.50 -15.53 14.50
CA THR A 219 0.41 -16.02 15.90
C THR A 219 1.03 -15.02 16.87
N ARG A 220 2.21 -14.42 16.55
CA ARG A 220 2.80 -13.38 17.42
C ARG A 220 1.93 -12.14 17.54
N LEU A 221 1.34 -11.68 16.45
CA LEU A 221 0.43 -10.51 16.46
C LEU A 221 -0.79 -10.78 17.35
N ILE A 222 -1.40 -11.96 17.23
CA ILE A 222 -2.57 -12.35 18.04
C ILE A 222 -2.22 -12.42 19.52
N GLN A 223 -1.06 -12.99 19.86
CA GLN A 223 -0.60 -13.09 21.26
C GLN A 223 -0.27 -11.71 21.85
N SER A 224 0.35 -10.84 21.08
CA SER A 224 0.70 -9.48 21.55
C SER A 224 -0.49 -8.51 21.64
N GLU A 225 -1.67 -8.88 21.15
CA GLU A 225 -2.92 -8.13 21.36
C GLU A 225 -3.51 -8.41 22.75
N ALA A 226 -3.19 -9.55 23.33
CA ALA A 226 -3.74 -10.01 24.62
C ALA A 226 -2.95 -9.46 25.83
N ASP A 227 -1.74 -8.95 25.61
CA ASP A 227 -0.86 -8.32 26.62
C ASP A 227 -1.05 -6.78 26.63
#